data_4239fbed22a02c5eb9ca61914c2f1459
#
_entry.id   4239fbed22a02c5eb9ca61914c2f1459
#
_cell.length_a   1.000
_cell.length_b   1.000
_cell.length_c   1.000
_cell.angle_alpha   90.00
_cell.angle_beta   90.00
_cell.angle_gamma   90.00
#
_symmetry.space_group_name_H-M   'P 1'
#
loop_
_entity.id
_entity.type
_entity.pdbx_description
1 polymer ?
#
loop_
_entity_poly.entity_id
_entity_poly.type
_entity_poly.pdbx_seq_one_letter_code
_entity_poly.pdbx_strand_id
1 'polypeptide(L)'
;MLGILFYAYGAPQSIDDVPAYFEHIIGRTPPAPMMGNITQQFKDLQTADPITLYAPRIAEALETVLNQDGANTVRVYNAYKHTAPFTDDAIQAARADGCTELLTLTVNPIYSASGGGSFHEEVAEKVTDMPVIPLKNYYEAASIVEMYARRVKAAYDFLPREATKKVLYTVHSQIVDPERNAPYVAAFEAFAKLVSEKAGVPDFEAVYRSGRKGWLDPDVKEAIRRDTAAGFDGFVTCELLSIVPDMESFFEIGRDCKAVCEELQVAFVQSEFIGDSFDGMMALANEIKQLHYAKI
;
A
#
# COMPACT_ATOMS: atom_id res chain seq x y z
N MET A 1 -11.08 7.81 24.89
CA MET A 1 -10.41 8.37 23.70
C MET A 1 -9.94 7.21 22.84
N LEU A 2 -10.21 7.25 21.55
CA LEU A 2 -9.75 6.25 20.58
C LEU A 2 -8.32 6.58 20.11
N GLY A 3 -7.40 5.64 20.23
CA GLY A 3 -6.08 5.69 19.60
C GLY A 3 -6.09 4.88 18.30
N ILE A 4 -5.68 5.46 17.18
CA ILE A 4 -5.51 4.76 15.91
C ILE A 4 -4.02 4.54 15.69
N LEU A 5 -3.59 3.29 15.62
CA LEU A 5 -2.22 2.94 15.26
C LEU A 5 -2.17 2.76 13.74
N PHE A 6 -1.61 3.75 13.03
CA PHE A 6 -1.47 3.73 11.58
C PHE A 6 -0.12 3.15 11.19
N TYR A 7 -0.15 1.98 10.57
CA TYR A 7 1.02 1.17 10.32
C TYR A 7 1.46 1.14 8.88
N ALA A 8 2.76 1.31 8.70
CA ALA A 8 3.45 1.17 7.43
C ALA A 8 4.77 0.38 7.60
N TYR A 9 5.36 0.01 6.47
CA TYR A 9 6.65 -0.70 6.47
C TYR A 9 7.77 0.17 7.04
N GLY A 10 7.69 1.48 6.82
CA GLY A 10 8.71 2.45 7.16
C GLY A 10 9.77 2.57 6.07
N ALA A 11 10.65 3.53 6.23
CA ALA A 11 11.76 3.76 5.32
C ALA A 11 12.90 4.50 6.02
N PRO A 12 14.14 4.47 5.47
CA PRO A 12 15.25 5.26 6.00
C PRO A 12 14.92 6.75 5.98
N GLN A 13 15.29 7.48 7.02
CA GLN A 13 15.09 8.91 7.11
C GLN A 13 16.16 9.69 6.32
N SER A 14 17.33 9.07 6.12
CA SER A 14 18.45 9.60 5.35
C SER A 14 19.19 8.46 4.62
N ILE A 15 20.08 8.84 3.70
CA ILE A 15 20.94 7.87 3.01
C ILE A 15 21.86 7.13 3.99
N ASP A 16 22.27 7.77 5.07
CA ASP A 16 23.14 7.16 6.07
C ASP A 16 22.42 6.07 6.88
N ASP A 17 21.11 6.10 6.97
CA ASP A 17 20.27 5.11 7.65
C ASP A 17 20.00 3.85 6.81
N VAL A 18 20.22 3.91 5.48
CA VAL A 18 19.93 2.80 4.56
C VAL A 18 20.58 1.48 4.98
N PRO A 19 21.86 1.42 5.38
CA PRO A 19 22.47 0.16 5.80
C PRO A 19 21.78 -0.45 7.03
N ALA A 20 21.53 0.34 8.07
CA ALA A 20 20.90 -0.12 9.31
C ALA A 20 19.44 -0.57 9.05
N TYR A 21 18.71 0.15 8.22
CA TYR A 21 17.34 -0.21 7.81
C TYR A 21 17.28 -1.57 7.11
N PHE A 22 18.16 -1.83 6.15
CA PHE A 22 18.21 -3.12 5.44
C PHE A 22 18.76 -4.25 6.30
N GLU A 23 19.67 -3.96 7.24
CA GLU A 23 20.11 -4.94 8.24
C GLU A 23 18.94 -5.37 9.12
N HIS A 24 18.09 -4.44 9.54
CA HIS A 24 16.87 -4.75 10.30
C HIS A 24 15.87 -5.60 9.50
N ILE A 25 15.70 -5.34 8.19
CA ILE A 25 14.82 -6.13 7.31
C ILE A 25 15.33 -7.56 7.13
N ILE A 26 16.63 -7.71 6.88
CA ILE A 26 17.25 -9.00 6.50
C ILE A 26 17.65 -9.82 7.74
N GLY A 27 17.76 -9.19 8.90
CA GLY A 27 18.23 -9.80 10.15
C GLY A 27 19.74 -10.08 10.19
N ARG A 28 20.49 -9.56 9.22
CA ARG A 28 21.96 -9.65 9.14
C ARG A 28 22.49 -8.54 8.22
N THR A 29 23.78 -8.26 8.29
CA THR A 29 24.44 -7.30 7.40
C THR A 29 24.30 -7.73 5.94
N PRO A 30 23.68 -6.88 5.06
CA PRO A 30 23.51 -7.19 3.65
C PRO A 30 24.84 -7.26 2.91
N PRO A 31 24.96 -8.05 1.81
CA PRO A 31 26.16 -8.07 0.97
C PRO A 31 26.43 -6.69 0.34
N ALA A 32 27.71 -6.29 0.28
CA ALA A 32 28.13 -4.98 -0.24
C ALA A 32 27.60 -4.64 -1.66
N PRO A 33 27.57 -5.57 -2.65
CA PRO A 33 27.00 -5.28 -3.97
C PRO A 33 25.50 -4.95 -3.92
N MET A 34 24.73 -5.65 -3.07
CA MET A 34 23.31 -5.38 -2.85
C MET A 34 23.11 -3.98 -2.27
N MET A 35 23.90 -3.63 -1.26
CA MET A 35 23.83 -2.32 -0.63
C MET A 35 24.19 -1.18 -1.58
N GLY A 36 25.17 -1.40 -2.46
CA GLY A 36 25.54 -0.42 -3.49
C GLY A 36 24.36 -0.07 -4.40
N ASN A 37 23.65 -1.07 -4.91
CA ASN A 37 22.49 -0.87 -5.77
C ASN A 37 21.34 -0.16 -5.02
N ILE A 38 21.02 -0.62 -3.81
CA ILE A 38 19.95 -0.03 -2.98
C ILE A 38 20.26 1.42 -2.65
N THR A 39 21.48 1.70 -2.17
CA THR A 39 21.89 3.08 -1.84
C THR A 39 21.82 3.98 -3.07
N GLN A 40 22.15 3.45 -4.27
CA GLN A 40 22.02 4.21 -5.51
C GLN A 40 20.56 4.53 -5.83
N GLN A 41 19.63 3.59 -5.65
CA GLN A 41 18.20 3.84 -5.85
C GLN A 41 17.70 4.96 -4.92
N PHE A 42 18.09 4.97 -3.64
CA PHE A 42 17.75 6.08 -2.72
C PHE A 42 18.36 7.42 -3.16
N LYS A 43 19.58 7.41 -3.70
CA LYS A 43 20.18 8.63 -4.30
C LYS A 43 19.45 9.11 -5.53
N ASP A 44 18.97 8.19 -6.37
CA ASP A 44 18.24 8.50 -7.60
C ASP A 44 16.86 9.11 -7.33
N LEU A 45 16.23 8.82 -6.19
CA LEU A 45 14.99 9.48 -5.74
C LEU A 45 15.18 10.98 -5.50
N GLN A 46 16.40 11.42 -5.14
CA GLN A 46 16.73 12.81 -4.78
C GLN A 46 15.86 13.42 -3.65
N THR A 47 15.13 12.58 -2.93
CA THR A 47 14.24 12.97 -1.83
C THR A 47 14.11 11.80 -0.86
N ALA A 48 13.39 12.02 0.26
CA ALA A 48 13.00 10.95 1.17
C ALA A 48 12.10 9.95 0.45
N ASP A 49 12.13 8.69 0.91
CA ASP A 49 11.18 7.68 0.44
C ASP A 49 9.75 8.22 0.62
N PRO A 50 8.87 8.10 -0.39
CA PRO A 50 7.51 8.62 -0.31
C PRO A 50 6.76 8.23 0.96
N ILE A 51 6.97 7.02 1.48
CA ILE A 51 6.29 6.56 2.70
C ILE A 51 6.59 7.44 3.92
N THR A 52 7.82 7.99 4.01
CA THR A 52 8.20 8.90 5.11
C THR A 52 7.51 10.26 5.02
N LEU A 53 7.08 10.64 3.82
CA LEU A 53 6.35 11.88 3.58
C LEU A 53 4.84 11.70 3.77
N TYR A 54 4.28 10.61 3.26
CA TYR A 54 2.83 10.38 3.26
C TYR A 54 2.30 9.89 4.59
N ALA A 55 2.98 8.98 5.29
CA ALA A 55 2.42 8.38 6.50
C ALA A 55 2.13 9.40 7.62
N PRO A 56 3.02 10.36 7.94
CA PRO A 56 2.71 11.41 8.92
C PRO A 56 1.55 12.32 8.47
N ARG A 57 1.48 12.67 7.19
CA ARG A 57 0.42 13.53 6.64
C ARG A 57 -0.94 12.85 6.66
N ILE A 58 -0.98 11.54 6.38
CA ILE A 58 -2.20 10.73 6.50
C ILE A 58 -2.66 10.67 7.94
N ALA A 59 -1.75 10.43 8.89
CA ALA A 59 -2.09 10.40 10.31
C ALA A 59 -2.71 11.73 10.78
N GLU A 60 -2.08 12.85 10.44
CA GLU A 60 -2.57 14.21 10.76
C GLU A 60 -3.93 14.50 10.10
N ALA A 61 -4.08 14.14 8.82
CA ALA A 61 -5.32 14.36 8.07
C ALA A 61 -6.47 13.52 8.62
N LEU A 62 -6.23 12.24 8.95
CA LEU A 62 -7.23 11.36 9.56
C LEU A 62 -7.64 11.86 10.94
N GLU A 63 -6.70 12.26 11.79
CA GLU A 63 -6.99 12.85 13.10
C GLU A 63 -7.87 14.10 12.95
N THR A 64 -7.54 14.97 12.01
CA THR A 64 -8.29 16.19 11.72
C THR A 64 -9.72 15.87 11.27
N VAL A 65 -9.89 14.96 10.30
CA VAL A 65 -11.21 14.59 9.76
C VAL A 65 -12.07 13.88 10.82
N LEU A 66 -11.46 13.04 11.64
CA LEU A 66 -12.18 12.30 12.69
C LEU A 66 -12.63 13.19 13.84
N ASN A 67 -11.93 14.29 14.08
CA ASN A 67 -12.25 15.28 15.14
C ASN A 67 -12.93 16.56 14.61
N GLN A 68 -13.45 16.56 13.38
CA GLN A 68 -14.07 17.76 12.78
C GLN A 68 -15.29 18.33 13.55
N ASP A 69 -15.89 17.52 14.44
CA ASP A 69 -16.95 17.93 15.34
C ASP A 69 -16.45 18.67 16.60
N GLY A 70 -15.13 18.81 16.75
CA GLY A 70 -14.48 19.47 17.87
C GLY A 70 -14.39 18.65 19.15
N ALA A 71 -14.80 17.38 19.14
CA ALA A 71 -14.79 16.51 20.33
C ALA A 71 -13.38 16.09 20.78
N ASN A 72 -12.39 16.14 19.90
CA ASN A 72 -10.98 15.74 20.15
C ASN A 72 -10.87 14.37 20.84
N THR A 73 -11.66 13.40 20.39
CA THR A 73 -11.76 12.07 20.99
C THR A 73 -10.91 11.02 20.29
N VAL A 74 -10.25 11.39 19.20
CA VAL A 74 -9.40 10.50 18.38
C VAL A 74 -7.97 11.05 18.32
N ARG A 75 -6.99 10.16 18.43
CA ARG A 75 -5.57 10.41 18.15
C ARG A 75 -5.04 9.38 17.16
N VAL A 76 -4.14 9.79 16.26
CA VAL A 76 -3.52 8.90 15.27
C VAL A 76 -2.02 8.86 15.47
N TYR A 77 -1.47 7.66 15.63
CA TYR A 77 -0.06 7.40 15.90
C TYR A 77 0.53 6.60 14.76
N ASN A 78 1.62 7.08 14.17
CA ASN A 78 2.38 6.28 13.21
C ASN A 78 3.10 5.14 13.93
N ALA A 79 3.11 3.97 13.31
CA ALA A 79 3.89 2.80 13.71
C ALA A 79 4.57 2.20 12.48
N TYR A 80 5.85 1.90 12.56
CA TYR A 80 6.60 1.33 11.45
C TYR A 80 7.24 0.00 11.81
N LYS A 81 7.39 -0.86 10.80
CA LYS A 81 7.96 -2.19 10.97
C LYS A 81 9.48 -2.15 11.14
N HIS A 82 10.17 -1.33 10.38
CA HIS A 82 11.62 -1.36 10.26
C HIS A 82 12.34 -0.05 10.61
N THR A 83 11.60 0.95 11.09
CA THR A 83 12.14 2.23 11.57
C THR A 83 11.29 2.78 12.71
N ALA A 84 11.83 3.68 13.51
CA ALA A 84 11.05 4.35 14.56
C ALA A 84 10.05 5.37 13.95
N PRO A 85 8.92 5.63 14.63
CA PRO A 85 8.44 4.95 15.83
C PRO A 85 7.98 3.52 15.54
N PHE A 86 8.41 2.56 16.36
CA PHE A 86 7.98 1.17 16.27
C PHE A 86 6.58 0.97 16.90
N THR A 87 6.02 -0.23 16.75
CA THR A 87 4.71 -0.58 17.33
C THR A 87 4.64 -0.27 18.83
N ASP A 88 5.69 -0.60 19.59
CA ASP A 88 5.74 -0.36 21.04
C ASP A 88 5.74 1.14 21.38
N ASP A 89 6.43 1.97 20.61
CA ASP A 89 6.47 3.42 20.80
C ASP A 89 5.06 4.01 20.59
N ALA A 90 4.36 3.57 19.54
CA ALA A 90 2.99 4.01 19.25
C ALA A 90 2.00 3.57 20.34
N ILE A 91 2.09 2.34 20.85
CA ILE A 91 1.27 1.85 21.96
C ILE A 91 1.53 2.68 23.23
N GLN A 92 2.80 2.97 23.55
CA GLN A 92 3.15 3.76 24.73
C GLN A 92 2.66 5.20 24.62
N ALA A 93 2.77 5.82 23.43
CA ALA A 93 2.25 7.16 23.19
C ALA A 93 0.72 7.20 23.36
N ALA A 94 -0.02 6.24 22.81
CA ALA A 94 -1.46 6.14 22.98
C ALA A 94 -1.87 6.00 24.46
N ARG A 95 -1.15 5.19 25.23
CA ARG A 95 -1.38 5.06 26.68
C ARG A 95 -1.09 6.34 27.44
N ALA A 96 0.01 7.03 27.11
CA ALA A 96 0.40 8.29 27.74
C ALA A 96 -0.65 9.40 27.53
N ASP A 97 -1.28 9.41 26.34
CA ASP A 97 -2.36 10.34 26.00
C ASP A 97 -3.72 9.92 26.59
N GLY A 98 -3.80 8.78 27.32
CA GLY A 98 -5.01 8.31 27.97
C GLY A 98 -6.02 7.67 27.02
N CYS A 99 -5.58 7.05 25.92
CA CYS A 99 -6.45 6.24 25.09
C CYS A 99 -7.00 5.04 25.88
N THR A 100 -8.27 4.74 25.70
CA THR A 100 -8.99 3.67 26.40
C THR A 100 -9.36 2.51 25.47
N GLU A 101 -9.11 2.67 24.19
CA GLU A 101 -9.28 1.66 23.13
C GLU A 101 -8.32 1.98 21.97
N LEU A 102 -7.91 0.96 21.22
CA LEU A 102 -7.08 1.10 20.05
C LEU A 102 -7.78 0.55 18.81
N LEU A 103 -7.57 1.23 17.67
CA LEU A 103 -7.87 0.72 16.35
C LEU A 103 -6.56 0.56 15.58
N THR A 104 -6.34 -0.59 14.96
CA THR A 104 -5.18 -0.82 14.11
C THR A 104 -5.56 -0.67 12.64
N LEU A 105 -4.85 0.21 11.93
CA LEU A 105 -5.02 0.52 10.52
C LEU A 105 -3.67 0.37 9.81
N THR A 106 -3.63 -0.34 8.70
CA THR A 106 -2.42 -0.47 7.88
C THR A 106 -2.55 0.30 6.57
N VAL A 107 -1.42 0.68 5.96
CA VAL A 107 -1.41 1.24 4.59
C VAL A 107 -1.91 0.23 3.55
N ASN A 108 -2.07 -1.04 3.92
CA ASN A 108 -2.45 -2.14 3.04
C ASN A 108 -3.96 -2.37 3.11
N PRO A 109 -4.72 -2.12 2.03
CA PRO A 109 -6.17 -2.43 1.99
C PRO A 109 -6.46 -3.93 2.10
N ILE A 110 -5.52 -4.76 1.66
CA ILE A 110 -5.60 -6.22 1.64
C ILE A 110 -4.87 -6.79 2.86
N TYR A 111 -5.53 -7.67 3.60
CA TYR A 111 -4.86 -8.42 4.66
C TYR A 111 -3.81 -9.38 4.10
N SER A 112 -2.61 -9.33 4.66
CA SER A 112 -1.51 -10.26 4.35
C SER A 112 -0.84 -10.71 5.65
N ALA A 113 -0.76 -12.00 5.87
CA ALA A 113 -0.13 -12.58 7.06
C ALA A 113 1.35 -12.19 7.21
N SER A 114 2.06 -11.94 6.10
CA SER A 114 3.47 -11.51 6.10
C SER A 114 3.67 -9.99 6.16
N GLY A 115 2.59 -9.22 5.95
CA GLY A 115 2.59 -7.76 5.94
C GLY A 115 1.78 -7.17 7.08
N GLY A 116 0.72 -6.43 6.72
CA GLY A 116 -0.15 -5.77 7.70
C GLY A 116 -0.83 -6.69 8.71
N GLY A 117 -1.03 -7.98 8.36
CA GLY A 117 -1.65 -8.95 9.25
C GLY A 117 -0.86 -9.21 10.52
N SER A 118 0.46 -9.36 10.40
CA SER A 118 1.34 -9.56 11.56
C SER A 118 1.29 -8.40 12.55
N PHE A 119 1.08 -7.18 12.07
CA PHE A 119 0.91 -6.00 12.93
C PHE A 119 -0.38 -6.05 13.76
N HIS A 120 -1.51 -6.41 13.16
CA HIS A 120 -2.77 -6.52 13.89
C HIS A 120 -2.67 -7.57 15.03
N GLU A 121 -2.00 -8.68 14.75
CA GLU A 121 -1.77 -9.75 15.72
C GLU A 121 -0.80 -9.31 16.81
N GLU A 122 0.32 -8.69 16.44
CA GLU A 122 1.30 -8.14 17.39
C GLU A 122 0.66 -7.17 18.39
N VAL A 123 -0.16 -6.22 17.91
CA VAL A 123 -0.83 -5.27 18.80
C VAL A 123 -1.83 -5.99 19.71
N ALA A 124 -2.61 -6.94 19.18
CA ALA A 124 -3.57 -7.71 19.97
C ALA A 124 -2.90 -8.55 21.07
N GLU A 125 -1.71 -9.09 20.82
CA GLU A 125 -0.91 -9.81 21.82
C GLU A 125 -0.31 -8.90 22.89
N LYS A 126 0.17 -7.71 22.49
CA LYS A 126 0.83 -6.75 23.39
C LYS A 126 -0.15 -5.92 24.24
N VAL A 127 -1.36 -5.73 23.78
CA VAL A 127 -2.37 -4.88 24.43
C VAL A 127 -3.51 -5.74 24.96
N THR A 128 -3.44 -6.06 26.23
CA THR A 128 -4.45 -6.88 26.92
C THR A 128 -5.30 -6.10 27.94
N ASP A 129 -4.96 -4.83 28.14
CA ASP A 129 -5.55 -3.93 29.14
C ASP A 129 -6.64 -3.00 28.58
N MET A 130 -6.82 -2.98 27.25
CA MET A 130 -7.87 -2.23 26.57
C MET A 130 -8.31 -2.94 25.28
N PRO A 131 -9.52 -2.66 24.75
CA PRO A 131 -9.98 -3.21 23.47
C PRO A 131 -9.08 -2.82 22.30
N VAL A 132 -8.79 -3.78 21.42
CA VAL A 132 -8.09 -3.56 20.14
C VAL A 132 -9.01 -3.95 18.98
N ILE A 133 -9.23 -3.03 18.06
CA ILE A 133 -10.14 -3.17 16.92
C ILE A 133 -9.30 -3.18 15.64
N PRO A 134 -9.12 -4.32 14.95
CA PRO A 134 -8.39 -4.34 13.68
C PRO A 134 -9.30 -3.94 12.51
N LEU A 135 -8.88 -2.94 11.72
CA LEU A 135 -9.49 -2.63 10.43
C LEU A 135 -8.77 -3.43 9.34
N LYS A 136 -9.33 -4.61 9.03
CA LYS A 136 -8.80 -5.56 8.03
C LYS A 136 -9.63 -5.49 6.75
N ASN A 137 -9.00 -5.83 5.61
CA ASN A 137 -9.69 -5.97 4.31
C ASN A 137 -10.61 -4.80 3.95
N TYR A 138 -10.18 -3.57 4.26
CA TYR A 138 -11.00 -2.40 3.97
C TYR A 138 -11.16 -2.13 2.45
N TYR A 139 -10.48 -2.92 1.60
CA TYR A 139 -10.71 -2.93 0.16
C TYR A 139 -12.15 -3.32 -0.24
N GLU A 140 -12.89 -4.03 0.64
CA GLU A 140 -14.28 -4.43 0.40
C GLU A 140 -15.26 -3.26 0.52
N ALA A 141 -14.84 -2.17 1.14
CA ALA A 141 -15.67 -0.99 1.34
C ALA A 141 -15.98 -0.28 0.01
N ALA A 142 -17.26 0.00 -0.23
CA ALA A 142 -17.70 0.63 -1.47
C ALA A 142 -17.02 1.98 -1.74
N SER A 143 -16.75 2.77 -0.68
CA SER A 143 -16.05 4.06 -0.76
C SER A 143 -14.60 3.90 -1.23
N ILE A 144 -13.92 2.84 -0.77
CA ILE A 144 -12.54 2.51 -1.15
C ILE A 144 -12.49 2.04 -2.60
N VAL A 145 -13.38 1.13 -3.00
CA VAL A 145 -13.51 0.67 -4.40
C VAL A 145 -13.77 1.84 -5.35
N GLU A 146 -14.72 2.72 -5.00
CA GLU A 146 -15.05 3.91 -5.80
C GLU A 146 -13.84 4.82 -6.03
N MET A 147 -13.08 5.02 -5.00
CA MET A 147 -11.89 5.88 -4.99
C MET A 147 -10.80 5.35 -5.92
N TYR A 148 -10.50 4.04 -5.86
CA TYR A 148 -9.58 3.39 -6.79
C TYR A 148 -10.14 3.39 -8.23
N ALA A 149 -11.43 3.09 -8.41
CA ALA A 149 -12.07 3.04 -9.70
C ALA A 149 -12.00 4.38 -10.44
N ARG A 150 -12.19 5.51 -9.73
CA ARG A 150 -12.05 6.86 -10.33
C ARG A 150 -10.64 7.13 -10.84
N ARG A 151 -9.61 6.74 -10.08
CA ARG A 151 -8.21 6.90 -10.48
C ARG A 151 -7.84 6.02 -11.67
N VAL A 152 -8.25 4.76 -11.63
CA VAL A 152 -8.05 3.83 -12.74
C VAL A 152 -8.77 4.33 -14.00
N LYS A 153 -10.02 4.78 -13.87
CA LYS A 153 -10.78 5.34 -15.00
C LYS A 153 -10.12 6.56 -15.59
N ALA A 154 -9.64 7.49 -14.78
CA ALA A 154 -8.91 8.67 -15.23
C ALA A 154 -7.63 8.30 -16.00
N ALA A 155 -6.85 7.36 -15.47
CA ALA A 155 -5.64 6.85 -16.13
C ALA A 155 -5.96 6.13 -17.46
N TYR A 156 -7.02 5.31 -17.46
CA TYR A 156 -7.50 4.58 -18.64
C TYR A 156 -7.98 5.53 -19.75
N ASP A 157 -8.71 6.59 -19.38
CA ASP A 157 -9.19 7.59 -20.34
C ASP A 157 -8.09 8.50 -20.87
N PHE A 158 -6.98 8.64 -20.13
CA PHE A 158 -5.83 9.41 -20.56
C PHE A 158 -5.02 8.71 -21.67
N LEU A 159 -5.07 7.38 -21.76
CA LEU A 159 -4.50 6.64 -22.87
C LEU A 159 -5.16 7.01 -24.21
N PRO A 160 -4.44 6.89 -25.36
CA PRO A 160 -5.00 7.14 -26.69
C PRO A 160 -6.35 6.42 -26.89
N ARG A 161 -7.31 7.08 -27.54
CA ARG A 161 -8.66 6.52 -27.71
C ARG A 161 -8.68 5.24 -28.55
N GLU A 162 -7.83 5.19 -29.55
CA GLU A 162 -7.69 4.09 -30.50
C GLU A 162 -6.93 2.89 -29.91
N ALA A 163 -6.26 3.08 -28.80
CA ALA A 163 -5.45 2.01 -28.21
C ALA A 163 -6.33 0.85 -27.67
N THR A 164 -5.86 -0.37 -27.89
CA THR A 164 -6.37 -1.57 -27.23
C THR A 164 -5.76 -1.62 -25.82
N LYS A 165 -6.59 -1.31 -24.83
CA LYS A 165 -6.11 -0.97 -23.49
C LYS A 165 -6.25 -2.13 -22.51
N LYS A 166 -5.29 -2.26 -21.60
CA LYS A 166 -5.35 -3.20 -20.48
C LYS A 166 -4.93 -2.55 -19.17
N VAL A 167 -5.63 -2.88 -18.08
CA VAL A 167 -5.25 -2.46 -16.73
C VAL A 167 -4.53 -3.63 -16.04
N LEU A 168 -3.35 -3.36 -15.52
CA LEU A 168 -2.55 -4.30 -14.74
C LEU A 168 -2.57 -3.84 -13.27
N TYR A 169 -3.31 -4.56 -12.43
CA TYR A 169 -3.30 -4.34 -11.01
C TYR A 169 -2.09 -5.01 -10.40
N THR A 170 -1.41 -4.35 -9.47
CA THR A 170 -0.17 -4.85 -8.91
C THR A 170 -0.21 -4.95 -7.39
N VAL A 171 0.44 -5.98 -6.87
CA VAL A 171 0.83 -6.13 -5.47
C VAL A 171 2.24 -6.71 -5.41
N HIS A 172 2.90 -6.61 -4.25
CA HIS A 172 4.21 -7.22 -4.06
C HIS A 172 4.11 -8.75 -4.12
N SER A 173 4.96 -9.40 -4.91
CA SER A 173 5.05 -10.86 -4.97
C SER A 173 5.49 -11.46 -3.64
N GLN A 174 5.16 -12.72 -3.41
CA GLN A 174 5.54 -13.48 -2.22
C GLN A 174 6.11 -14.84 -2.66
N ILE A 175 6.92 -15.45 -1.79
CA ILE A 175 7.38 -16.83 -2.00
C ILE A 175 6.14 -17.73 -2.12
N VAL A 176 6.14 -18.59 -3.16
CA VAL A 176 5.00 -19.49 -3.42
C VAL A 176 4.80 -20.46 -2.24
N ASP A 177 3.66 -20.31 -1.61
CA ASP A 177 3.11 -21.18 -0.58
C ASP A 177 1.59 -21.22 -0.80
N PRO A 178 1.04 -22.26 -1.45
CA PRO A 178 -0.36 -22.28 -1.87
C PRO A 178 -1.35 -22.07 -0.72
N GLU A 179 -1.10 -22.63 0.46
CA GLU A 179 -2.00 -22.49 1.60
C GLU A 179 -1.91 -21.10 2.22
N ARG A 180 -0.68 -20.61 2.42
CA ARG A 180 -0.42 -19.31 3.03
C ARG A 180 -0.80 -18.15 2.12
N ASN A 181 -0.57 -18.28 0.81
CA ASN A 181 -0.87 -17.21 -0.14
C ASN A 181 -2.33 -17.17 -0.58
N ALA A 182 -3.10 -18.27 -0.47
CA ALA A 182 -4.46 -18.34 -0.98
C ALA A 182 -5.36 -17.16 -0.54
N PRO A 183 -5.42 -16.76 0.74
CA PRO A 183 -6.24 -15.62 1.16
C PRO A 183 -5.77 -14.29 0.56
N TYR A 184 -4.46 -14.10 0.42
CA TYR A 184 -3.86 -12.90 -0.16
C TYR A 184 -4.17 -12.78 -1.66
N VAL A 185 -3.99 -13.87 -2.40
CA VAL A 185 -4.27 -13.92 -3.84
C VAL A 185 -5.76 -13.71 -4.10
N ALA A 186 -6.64 -14.40 -3.35
CA ALA A 186 -8.08 -14.26 -3.50
C ALA A 186 -8.57 -12.84 -3.21
N ALA A 187 -8.05 -12.19 -2.16
CA ALA A 187 -8.38 -10.82 -1.83
C ALA A 187 -7.88 -9.82 -2.90
N PHE A 188 -6.68 -10.05 -3.44
CA PHE A 188 -6.11 -9.25 -4.51
C PHE A 188 -6.96 -9.34 -5.80
N GLU A 189 -7.27 -10.56 -6.24
CA GLU A 189 -8.11 -10.78 -7.43
C GLU A 189 -9.52 -10.21 -7.26
N ALA A 190 -10.11 -10.38 -6.07
CA ALA A 190 -11.41 -9.79 -5.75
C ALA A 190 -11.38 -8.26 -5.81
N PHE A 191 -10.36 -7.63 -5.23
CA PHE A 191 -10.20 -6.19 -5.26
C PHE A 191 -10.00 -5.66 -6.69
N ALA A 192 -9.10 -6.27 -7.46
CA ALA A 192 -8.89 -5.94 -8.87
C ALA A 192 -10.20 -6.01 -9.67
N LYS A 193 -10.99 -7.05 -9.46
CA LYS A 193 -12.31 -7.23 -10.10
C LYS A 193 -13.29 -6.13 -9.69
N LEU A 194 -13.44 -5.86 -8.40
CA LEU A 194 -14.34 -4.81 -7.88
C LEU A 194 -14.01 -3.43 -8.48
N VAL A 195 -12.71 -3.08 -8.51
CA VAL A 195 -12.25 -1.82 -9.08
C VAL A 195 -12.53 -1.76 -10.59
N SER A 196 -12.24 -2.84 -11.34
CA SER A 196 -12.48 -2.89 -12.78
C SER A 196 -13.94 -2.78 -13.14
N GLU A 197 -14.82 -3.53 -12.48
CA GLU A 197 -16.27 -3.47 -12.68
C GLU A 197 -16.79 -2.05 -12.41
N LYS A 198 -16.33 -1.43 -11.32
CA LYS A 198 -16.73 -0.07 -10.95
C LYS A 198 -16.18 1.00 -11.91
N ALA A 199 -14.98 0.82 -12.42
CA ALA A 199 -14.35 1.71 -13.40
C ALA A 199 -14.90 1.50 -14.83
N GLY A 200 -15.60 0.40 -15.10
CA GLY A 200 -16.05 0.02 -16.45
C GLY A 200 -14.89 -0.37 -17.37
N VAL A 201 -13.87 -1.03 -16.83
CA VAL A 201 -12.69 -1.50 -17.56
C VAL A 201 -12.88 -2.99 -17.91
N PRO A 202 -12.97 -3.36 -19.22
CA PRO A 202 -13.25 -4.73 -19.63
C PRO A 202 -12.01 -5.65 -19.53
N ASP A 203 -10.82 -5.12 -19.87
CA ASP A 203 -9.59 -5.89 -19.95
C ASP A 203 -8.65 -5.52 -18.80
N PHE A 204 -8.48 -6.45 -17.87
CA PHE A 204 -7.60 -6.26 -16.71
C PHE A 204 -6.95 -7.59 -16.28
N GLU A 205 -5.90 -7.49 -15.50
CA GLU A 205 -5.22 -8.64 -14.92
C GLU A 205 -4.58 -8.29 -13.58
N ALA A 206 -4.59 -9.25 -12.66
CA ALA A 206 -3.85 -9.22 -11.40
C ALA A 206 -2.44 -9.77 -11.64
N VAL A 207 -1.43 -8.95 -11.44
CA VAL A 207 -0.02 -9.26 -11.69
C VAL A 207 0.84 -8.85 -10.50
N TYR A 208 2.10 -9.25 -10.47
CA TYR A 208 2.94 -9.03 -9.30
C TYR A 208 4.16 -8.16 -9.64
N ARG A 209 4.62 -7.38 -8.66
CA ARG A 209 5.91 -6.69 -8.68
C ARG A 209 6.91 -7.38 -7.76
N SER A 210 8.20 -7.11 -7.93
CA SER A 210 9.30 -7.65 -7.11
C SER A 210 9.40 -9.17 -7.14
N GLY A 211 8.85 -9.82 -8.17
CA GLY A 211 8.85 -11.26 -8.36
C GLY A 211 10.25 -11.83 -8.60
N ARG A 212 10.48 -13.05 -8.13
CA ARG A 212 11.72 -13.83 -8.32
C ARG A 212 11.35 -15.27 -8.61
N LYS A 213 12.32 -16.06 -9.08
CA LYS A 213 12.11 -17.50 -9.27
C LYS A 213 11.56 -18.16 -7.98
N GLY A 214 10.42 -18.82 -8.06
CA GLY A 214 9.73 -19.46 -6.94
C GLY A 214 8.85 -18.51 -6.13
N TRP A 215 8.56 -17.32 -6.67
CA TRP A 215 7.60 -16.36 -6.15
C TRP A 215 6.34 -16.35 -7.02
N LEU A 216 5.27 -15.69 -6.51
CA LEU A 216 4.02 -15.52 -7.25
C LEU A 216 4.29 -14.76 -8.55
N ASP A 217 3.65 -15.18 -9.63
CA ASP A 217 3.75 -14.64 -10.99
C ASP A 217 2.36 -14.51 -11.65
N PRO A 218 2.21 -13.83 -12.80
CA PRO A 218 3.26 -13.24 -13.63
C PRO A 218 3.83 -11.90 -13.08
N ASP A 219 5.09 -11.61 -13.39
CA ASP A 219 5.69 -10.29 -13.18
C ASP A 219 5.01 -9.26 -14.11
N VAL A 220 4.81 -8.04 -13.62
CA VAL A 220 4.11 -6.97 -14.34
C VAL A 220 4.78 -6.62 -15.67
N LYS A 221 6.12 -6.61 -15.75
CA LYS A 221 6.87 -6.31 -16.99
C LYS A 221 6.77 -7.45 -18.00
N GLU A 222 6.73 -8.69 -17.53
CA GLU A 222 6.48 -9.86 -18.36
C GLU A 222 5.06 -9.85 -18.92
N ALA A 223 4.06 -9.47 -18.10
CA ALA A 223 2.69 -9.31 -18.55
C ALA A 223 2.57 -8.23 -19.64
N ILE A 224 3.23 -7.06 -19.48
CA ILE A 224 3.25 -6.03 -20.53
C ILE A 224 3.81 -6.59 -21.85
N ARG A 225 4.96 -7.29 -21.82
CA ARG A 225 5.57 -7.86 -23.01
C ARG A 225 4.69 -8.91 -23.70
N ARG A 226 4.11 -9.81 -22.91
CA ARG A 226 3.20 -10.86 -23.39
C ARG A 226 1.94 -10.24 -24.04
N ASP A 227 1.35 -9.26 -23.38
CA ASP A 227 0.09 -8.67 -23.81
C ASP A 227 0.27 -7.75 -25.02
N THR A 228 1.44 -7.06 -25.12
CA THR A 228 1.81 -6.34 -26.34
C THR A 228 1.90 -7.30 -27.54
N ALA A 229 2.50 -8.48 -27.36
CA ALA A 229 2.53 -9.50 -28.41
C ALA A 229 1.12 -10.04 -28.76
N ALA A 230 0.15 -9.93 -27.87
CA ALA A 230 -1.25 -10.27 -28.08
C ALA A 230 -2.09 -9.14 -28.70
N GLY A 231 -1.49 -7.96 -28.94
CA GLY A 231 -2.12 -6.82 -29.62
C GLY A 231 -2.60 -5.69 -28.72
N PHE A 232 -2.29 -5.70 -27.43
CA PHE A 232 -2.51 -4.54 -26.55
C PHE A 232 -1.41 -3.50 -26.79
N ASP A 233 -1.79 -2.22 -26.86
CA ASP A 233 -0.87 -1.10 -27.13
C ASP A 233 -1.06 0.09 -26.18
N GLY A 234 -1.89 -0.09 -25.13
CA GLY A 234 -2.08 0.87 -24.04
C GLY A 234 -2.21 0.19 -22.68
N PHE A 235 -1.34 0.55 -21.73
CA PHE A 235 -1.30 -0.07 -20.41
C PHE A 235 -1.52 0.96 -19.29
N VAL A 236 -2.37 0.60 -18.33
CA VAL A 236 -2.48 1.27 -17.02
C VAL A 236 -1.96 0.33 -15.96
N THR A 237 -1.09 0.81 -15.07
CA THR A 237 -0.75 0.10 -13.84
C THR A 237 -1.45 0.74 -12.64
N CYS A 238 -1.94 -0.08 -11.70
CA CYS A 238 -2.56 0.37 -10.46
C CYS A 238 -2.09 -0.50 -9.29
N GLU A 239 -1.39 0.10 -8.32
CA GLU A 239 -0.97 -0.60 -7.09
C GLU A 239 -2.14 -0.74 -6.13
N LEU A 240 -2.43 -1.97 -5.69
CA LEU A 240 -3.52 -2.31 -4.78
C LEU A 240 -3.03 -2.74 -3.38
N LEU A 241 -1.73 -2.97 -3.20
CA LEU A 241 -1.21 -3.38 -1.90
C LEU A 241 -1.11 -2.23 -0.93
N SER A 242 -0.83 -1.01 -1.40
CA SER A 242 -0.59 0.13 -0.53
C SER A 242 -1.33 1.37 -1.00
N ILE A 243 -1.92 2.11 -0.06
CA ILE A 243 -2.52 3.42 -0.33
C ILE A 243 -1.47 4.51 -0.54
N VAL A 244 -0.21 4.27 -0.18
CA VAL A 244 0.91 5.20 -0.35
C VAL A 244 1.97 4.61 -1.29
N PRO A 245 2.63 5.44 -2.10
CA PRO A 245 3.79 4.99 -2.84
C PRO A 245 4.95 4.67 -1.90
N ASP A 246 5.77 3.73 -2.31
CA ASP A 246 7.06 3.41 -1.73
C ASP A 246 8.15 3.43 -2.83
N MET A 247 9.40 3.28 -2.43
CA MET A 247 10.52 3.27 -3.39
C MET A 247 10.36 2.19 -4.46
N GLU A 248 9.93 0.97 -4.09
CA GLU A 248 9.77 -0.13 -5.04
C GLU A 248 8.66 0.15 -6.05
N SER A 249 7.50 0.62 -5.61
CA SER A 249 6.40 0.97 -6.52
C SER A 249 6.76 2.14 -7.44
N PHE A 250 7.56 3.11 -6.95
CA PHE A 250 8.07 4.19 -7.79
C PHE A 250 8.99 3.67 -8.89
N PHE A 251 9.96 2.80 -8.56
CA PHE A 251 10.90 2.28 -9.55
C PHE A 251 10.29 1.20 -10.42
N GLU A 252 9.68 0.16 -9.84
CA GLU A 252 9.22 -1.01 -10.59
C GLU A 252 7.94 -0.74 -11.39
N ILE A 253 6.97 -0.06 -10.79
CA ILE A 253 5.68 0.19 -11.44
C ILE A 253 5.72 1.47 -12.28
N GLY A 254 6.35 2.52 -11.79
CA GLY A 254 6.46 3.77 -12.53
C GLY A 254 7.53 3.72 -13.61
N ARG A 255 8.82 3.78 -13.20
CA ARG A 255 9.95 3.93 -14.11
C ARG A 255 10.17 2.71 -15.01
N ASP A 256 10.25 1.51 -14.41
CA ASP A 256 10.66 0.31 -15.16
C ASP A 256 9.55 -0.19 -16.09
N CYS A 257 8.26 -0.15 -15.66
CA CYS A 257 7.15 -0.46 -16.56
C CYS A 257 7.04 0.57 -17.70
N LYS A 258 7.24 1.85 -17.41
CA LYS A 258 7.29 2.89 -18.44
C LYS A 258 8.41 2.63 -19.44
N ALA A 259 9.61 2.28 -18.98
CA ALA A 259 10.74 1.95 -19.87
C ALA A 259 10.45 0.75 -20.78
N VAL A 260 9.78 -0.30 -20.24
CA VAL A 260 9.34 -1.44 -21.05
C VAL A 260 8.34 -1.02 -22.12
N CYS A 261 7.36 -0.18 -21.77
CA CYS A 261 6.37 0.33 -22.72
C CYS A 261 7.01 1.23 -23.80
N GLU A 262 7.99 2.06 -23.44
CA GLU A 262 8.77 2.87 -24.39
C GLU A 262 9.57 1.98 -25.35
N GLU A 263 10.24 0.92 -24.86
CA GLU A 263 10.94 -0.07 -25.69
C GLU A 263 9.99 -0.73 -26.71
N LEU A 264 8.77 -1.06 -26.27
CA LEU A 264 7.74 -1.72 -27.09
C LEU A 264 6.94 -0.72 -27.95
N GLN A 265 7.14 0.57 -27.80
CA GLN A 265 6.41 1.65 -28.47
C GLN A 265 4.89 1.62 -28.20
N VAL A 266 4.49 1.28 -26.97
CA VAL A 266 3.10 1.27 -26.50
C VAL A 266 2.86 2.37 -25.46
N ALA A 267 1.61 2.79 -25.30
CA ALA A 267 1.23 3.84 -24.37
C ALA A 267 1.20 3.31 -22.93
N PHE A 268 1.58 4.16 -21.97
CA PHE A 268 1.64 3.81 -20.54
C PHE A 268 1.15 4.94 -19.65
N VAL A 269 0.35 4.60 -18.66
CA VAL A 269 -0.06 5.50 -17.56
C VAL A 269 -0.05 4.74 -16.25
N GLN A 270 0.58 5.29 -15.23
CA GLN A 270 0.43 4.81 -13.86
C GLN A 270 -0.76 5.51 -13.21
N SER A 271 -1.68 4.74 -12.60
CA SER A 271 -2.77 5.28 -11.80
C SER A 271 -2.21 5.97 -10.54
N GLU A 272 -2.81 7.07 -10.15
CA GLU A 272 -2.42 7.79 -8.93
C GLU A 272 -2.65 6.93 -7.68
N PHE A 273 -1.72 7.06 -6.72
CA PHE A 273 -1.93 6.54 -5.36
C PHE A 273 -2.98 7.37 -4.62
N ILE A 274 -3.56 6.77 -3.59
CA ILE A 274 -4.50 7.47 -2.72
C ILE A 274 -3.80 8.54 -1.92
N GLY A 275 -2.68 8.18 -1.28
CA GLY A 275 -1.90 9.09 -0.46
C GLY A 275 -2.75 9.77 0.61
N ASP A 276 -2.50 11.06 0.80
CA ASP A 276 -3.22 11.95 1.71
C ASP A 276 -4.34 12.74 1.02
N SER A 277 -4.89 12.21 -0.09
CA SER A 277 -5.97 12.88 -0.83
C SER A 277 -7.23 13.04 0.02
N PHE A 278 -7.95 14.12 -0.21
CA PHE A 278 -9.18 14.43 0.55
C PHE A 278 -10.21 13.29 0.50
N ASP A 279 -10.48 12.74 -0.68
CA ASP A 279 -11.43 11.64 -0.84
C ASP A 279 -10.94 10.35 -0.16
N GLY A 280 -9.61 10.12 -0.15
CA GLY A 280 -8.99 9.02 0.57
C GLY A 280 -9.18 9.11 2.07
N MET A 281 -8.89 10.28 2.63
CA MET A 281 -9.05 10.51 4.07
C MET A 281 -10.51 10.42 4.51
N MET A 282 -11.45 10.93 3.71
CA MET A 282 -12.89 10.81 3.99
C MET A 282 -13.36 9.36 3.93
N ALA A 283 -12.92 8.58 2.94
CA ALA A 283 -13.27 7.17 2.82
C ALA A 283 -12.76 6.36 4.03
N LEU A 284 -11.49 6.51 4.39
CA LEU A 284 -10.90 5.84 5.55
C LEU A 284 -11.58 6.26 6.85
N ALA A 285 -11.85 7.55 7.04
CA ALA A 285 -12.54 8.04 8.24
C ALA A 285 -13.96 7.46 8.36
N ASN A 286 -14.67 7.27 7.25
CA ASN A 286 -15.98 6.62 7.25
C ASN A 286 -15.89 5.16 7.67
N GLU A 287 -14.93 4.40 7.15
CA GLU A 287 -14.72 3.00 7.54
C GLU A 287 -14.34 2.87 9.03
N ILE A 288 -13.49 3.75 9.52
CA ILE A 288 -13.12 3.82 10.94
C ILE A 288 -14.37 4.07 11.81
N LYS A 289 -15.19 5.06 11.43
CA LYS A 289 -16.43 5.38 12.15
C LYS A 289 -17.42 4.23 12.12
N GLN A 290 -17.65 3.61 10.98
CA GLN A 290 -18.55 2.46 10.87
C GLN A 290 -18.09 1.29 11.74
N LEU A 291 -16.82 0.95 11.71
CA LEU A 291 -16.27 -0.15 12.50
C LEU A 291 -16.32 0.16 14.02
N HIS A 292 -16.04 1.40 14.40
CA HIS A 292 -16.06 1.83 15.79
C HIS A 292 -17.49 1.86 16.36
N TYR A 293 -18.45 2.45 15.61
CA TYR A 293 -19.85 2.55 16.08
C TYR A 293 -20.65 1.26 15.95
N ALA A 294 -20.26 0.33 15.06
CA ALA A 294 -20.94 -0.98 14.98
C ALA A 294 -20.78 -1.85 16.25
N LYS A 295 -19.95 -1.43 17.20
CA LYS A 295 -19.68 -2.13 18.48
C LYS A 295 -20.40 -1.52 19.68
N ILE A 296 -21.08 -0.38 19.49
CA ILE A 296 -21.92 0.27 20.51
C ILE A 296 -23.39 -0.10 20.26
#